data_cd38d10485920e9f8953c77a5d7511e2
#
_entry.id   cd38d10485920e9f8953c77a5d7511e2
#
_cell.length_a   1.000
_cell.length_b   1.000
_cell.length_c   1.000
_cell.angle_alpha   90.00
_cell.angle_beta   90.00
_cell.angle_gamma   90.00
#
_symmetry.space_group_name_H-M   'P 1'
#
loop_
_entity.id
_entity.type
_entity.pdbx_description
1 polymer ?
#
loop_
_entity_poly.entity_id
_entity_poly.type
_entity_poly.pdbx_seq_one_letter_code
_entity_poly.pdbx_strand_id
1 'polypeptide(L)' 'MEKVICLTTLNAAIEAACDNLRNNLGWTDDQCLEFAANLMENLARDGWKVKEE' A
#
# COMPACT_ATOMS: atom_id res chain seq x y z
N MET A 1 -3.78 21.10 -6.25
CA MET A 1 -2.89 20.06 -6.79
C MET A 1 -3.59 18.72 -6.75
N GLU A 2 -3.63 18.00 -7.85
CA GLU A 2 -4.28 16.70 -7.87
C GLU A 2 -3.42 15.66 -7.16
N LYS A 3 -4.08 14.86 -6.34
CA LYS A 3 -3.44 13.74 -5.67
C LYS A 3 -3.73 12.47 -6.47
N VAL A 4 -2.76 12.05 -7.25
CA VAL A 4 -2.90 10.88 -8.12
C VAL A 4 -1.69 9.97 -7.90
N ILE A 5 -1.96 8.68 -7.78
CA ILE A 5 -0.90 7.69 -7.66
C ILE A 5 -1.15 6.57 -8.66
N CYS A 6 -0.08 6.10 -9.30
CA CYS A 6 -0.14 5.00 -10.25
C CYS A 6 -0.31 3.68 -9.50
N LEU A 7 -1.22 2.82 -9.97
CA LEU A 7 -1.48 1.53 -9.34
C LEU A 7 -0.22 0.66 -9.29
N THR A 8 0.56 0.66 -10.37
CA THR A 8 1.81 -0.10 -10.41
C THR A 8 2.78 0.36 -9.34
N THR A 9 2.93 1.68 -9.18
CA THR A 9 3.80 2.26 -8.15
C THR A 9 3.29 1.92 -6.76
N LEU A 10 1.99 2.02 -6.55
CA LEU A 10 1.37 1.71 -5.26
C LEU A 10 1.59 0.24 -4.88
N ASN A 11 1.35 -0.67 -5.83
CA ASN A 11 1.56 -2.10 -5.60
C ASN A 11 3.02 -2.42 -5.30
N ALA A 12 3.95 -1.80 -6.04
CA ALA A 12 5.38 -2.01 -5.80
C ALA A 12 5.79 -1.53 -4.41
N ALA A 13 5.27 -0.39 -3.99
CA ALA A 13 5.56 0.15 -2.66
C ALA A 13 5.01 -0.74 -1.55
N ILE A 14 3.78 -1.22 -1.72
CA ILE A 14 3.15 -2.13 -0.74
C ILE A 14 3.93 -3.43 -0.66
N GLU A 15 4.31 -4.00 -1.80
CA GLU A 15 5.08 -5.24 -1.85
C GLU A 15 6.42 -5.09 -1.13
N ALA A 16 7.14 -4.02 -1.43
CA ALA A 16 8.43 -3.75 -0.80
C ALA A 16 8.28 -3.58 0.72
N ALA A 17 7.26 -2.86 1.15
CA ALA A 17 7.00 -2.65 2.56
C ALA A 17 6.63 -3.96 3.25
N CYS A 18 5.79 -4.78 2.63
CA CYS A 18 5.37 -6.07 3.19
C CYS A 18 6.54 -7.04 3.29
N ASP A 19 7.41 -7.09 2.28
CA ASP A 19 8.61 -7.92 2.31
C ASP A 19 9.51 -7.52 3.47
N ASN A 20 9.70 -6.23 3.66
CA ASN A 20 10.52 -5.70 4.74
C ASN A 20 9.94 -6.08 6.10
N LEU A 21 8.63 -5.91 6.27
CA LEU A 21 7.94 -6.22 7.53
C LEU A 21 8.01 -7.71 7.84
N ARG A 22 7.83 -8.56 6.84
CA ARG A 22 7.92 -10.01 7.04
C ARG A 22 9.34 -10.45 7.41
N ASN A 23 10.33 -9.91 6.70
CA ASN A 23 11.73 -10.33 6.89
C ASN A 23 12.32 -9.79 8.19
N ASN A 24 11.99 -8.57 8.56
CA ASN A 24 12.60 -7.90 9.72
C ASN A 24 11.78 -8.01 10.99
N LEU A 25 10.45 -8.04 10.89
CA LEU A 25 9.55 -8.02 12.04
C LEU A 25 8.73 -9.31 12.19
N GLY A 26 8.86 -10.23 11.26
CA GLY A 26 8.15 -11.50 11.33
C GLY A 26 6.64 -11.39 11.15
N TRP A 27 6.18 -10.39 10.38
CA TRP A 27 4.76 -10.22 10.12
C TRP A 27 4.20 -11.38 9.31
N THR A 28 2.96 -11.75 9.63
CA THR A 28 2.22 -12.75 8.86
C THR A 28 1.61 -12.13 7.61
N ASP A 29 1.17 -13.00 6.69
CA ASP A 29 0.48 -12.53 5.48
C ASP A 29 -0.77 -11.75 5.83
N ASP A 30 -1.52 -12.17 6.85
CA ASP A 30 -2.72 -11.48 7.30
C ASP A 30 -2.41 -10.06 7.77
N GLN A 31 -1.31 -9.90 8.50
CA GLN A 31 -0.88 -8.58 8.96
C GLN A 31 -0.51 -7.67 7.78
N CYS A 32 0.15 -8.23 6.78
CA CYS A 32 0.51 -7.49 5.57
C CYS A 32 -0.73 -7.08 4.79
N LEU A 33 -1.73 -7.96 4.68
CA LEU A 33 -2.99 -7.64 4.01
C LEU A 33 -3.74 -6.52 4.73
N GLU A 34 -3.76 -6.56 6.05
CA GLU A 34 -4.38 -5.51 6.85
C GLU A 34 -3.69 -4.17 6.64
N PHE A 35 -2.36 -4.18 6.63
CA PHE A 35 -1.57 -2.99 6.38
C PHE A 35 -1.90 -2.39 5.01
N ALA A 36 -1.97 -3.22 3.97
CA ALA A 36 -2.29 -2.77 2.63
C ALA A 36 -3.70 -2.18 2.55
N ALA A 37 -4.67 -2.84 3.18
CA ALA A 37 -6.04 -2.36 3.20
C ALA A 37 -6.15 -1.01 3.91
N ASN A 38 -5.47 -0.86 5.04
CA ASN A 38 -5.45 0.39 5.80
C ASN A 38 -4.80 1.52 5.00
N LEU A 39 -3.72 1.22 4.30
CA LEU A 39 -3.05 2.20 3.46
C LEU A 39 -3.97 2.69 2.34
N MET A 40 -4.66 1.78 1.68
CA MET A 40 -5.61 2.11 0.63
C MET A 40 -6.75 2.98 1.17
N GLU A 41 -7.28 2.64 2.33
CA GLU A 41 -8.32 3.40 2.99
C GLU A 41 -7.86 4.82 3.30
N ASN A 42 -6.66 4.95 3.83
CA ASN A 42 -6.09 6.25 4.18
C ASN A 42 -5.89 7.12 2.94
N LEU A 43 -5.42 6.53 1.85
CA LEU A 43 -5.25 7.25 0.60
C LEU A 43 -6.59 7.76 0.08
N ALA A 44 -7.62 6.93 0.11
CA ALA A 44 -8.96 7.33 -0.34
C ALA A 44 -9.50 8.46 0.53
N ARG A 45 -9.29 8.38 1.83
CA ARG A 45 -9.74 9.41 2.77
C ARG A 45 -9.06 10.74 2.51
N ASP A 46 -7.78 10.71 2.14
CA ASP A 46 -7.01 11.92 1.84
C ASP A 46 -7.33 12.48 0.45
N GLY A 47 -8.16 11.81 -0.33
CA GLY A 47 -8.54 12.28 -1.65
C GLY A 47 -7.62 11.83 -2.78
N TRP A 48 -6.79 10.83 -2.54
CA TRP A 48 -5.92 10.28 -3.58
C TRP A 48 -6.72 9.47 -4.58
N LYS A 49 -6.37 9.60 -5.83
CA LYS A 49 -6.94 8.79 -6.91
C LYS A 49 -5.89 7.81 -7.40
N VAL A 50 -6.30 6.57 -7.57
CA VAL A 50 -5.42 5.51 -8.09
C VAL A 50 -5.68 5.36 -9.57
N LYS A 51 -4.63 5.49 -10.36
CA LYS A 51 -4.71 5.33 -11.83
C LYS A 51 -4.13 3.99 -12.22
N GLU A 52 -4.83 3.30 -13.10
CA GLU A 52 -4.33 2.06 -13.69
C GLU A 52 -3.35 2.39 -14.82
N GLU A 53 -2.28 1.64 -14.85
CA GLU A 53 -1.29 1.74 -15.90
C GLU A 53 -0.74 0.40 -16.27
#